data_6c9f164b3846fd9e68453d223bf4d0f6
#
_entry.id   6c9f164b3846fd9e68453d223bf4d0f6
#
_cell.length_a   1.000
_cell.length_b   1.000
_cell.length_c   1.000
_cell.angle_alpha   90.00
_cell.angle_beta   90.00
_cell.angle_gamma   90.00
#
_symmetry.space_group_name_H-M   'P 1'
#
loop_
_entity.id
_entity.type
_entity.pdbx_description
1 polymer ?
#
loop_
_entity_poly.entity_id
_entity_poly.type
_entity_poly.pdbx_seq_one_letter_code
_entity_poly.pdbx_strand_id
1 'polypeptide(L)'
;YQMWKREVLLMDDEGNELHLPKSEQIPADNYHKGETVRAIVKEVQNENNNPRIILSRTSPVFLERLLEAEVPEIGDGLITIKRVARMPGERAKVAVESYDERIDPVGACVGVKGSRVHGIVRELGGENIDVINYTSNTQLFIQRALSPAKVSSITLDEENHKAEVYLQPEEVSLAIGKGGMNIKLASMLTEHTIDVFRVVSEGAEDEDIYLDEFSDEIDQWIIDSIKAIGLDTAKAVLNAPREMLIEKADLEEETVDEVLNILKAEFE
;
A
#
# COMPACT_ATOMS: atom_id res chain seq x y z
N TYR A 1 37.78 1.66 1.87
CA TYR A 1 39.16 2.10 1.60
C TYR A 1 39.29 3.61 1.47
N GLN A 2 38.52 4.25 0.63
CA GLN A 2 38.42 5.71 0.51
C GLN A 2 37.00 6.16 0.21
N MET A 3 36.60 7.31 0.74
CA MET A 3 35.35 7.95 0.40
C MET A 3 35.63 9.15 -0.52
N TRP A 4 35.06 9.12 -1.71
CA TRP A 4 35.07 10.23 -2.65
C TRP A 4 33.68 10.85 -2.70
N LYS A 5 33.55 12.09 -3.15
CA LYS A 5 32.24 12.79 -3.18
C LYS A 5 31.15 12.05 -3.97
N ARG A 6 31.51 11.11 -4.84
CA ARG A 6 30.56 10.42 -5.74
C ARG A 6 30.57 8.90 -5.64
N GLU A 7 31.58 8.30 -4.95
CA GLU A 7 31.71 6.85 -4.81
C GLU A 7 32.47 6.49 -3.55
N VAL A 8 32.26 5.26 -3.10
CA VAL A 8 33.03 4.62 -2.05
C VAL A 8 33.93 3.57 -2.70
N LEU A 9 35.23 3.65 -2.45
CA LEU A 9 36.18 2.60 -2.86
C LEU A 9 36.31 1.57 -1.75
N LEU A 10 36.10 0.34 -2.09
CA LEU A 10 36.22 -0.84 -1.23
C LEU A 10 37.38 -1.71 -1.73
N MET A 11 37.82 -2.62 -0.89
CA MET A 11 38.84 -3.59 -1.23
C MET A 11 38.38 -4.95 -0.72
N ASP A 12 38.48 -5.97 -1.57
CA ASP A 12 38.24 -7.33 -1.13
C ASP A 12 39.46 -7.94 -0.43
N ASP A 13 39.34 -9.17 0.05
CA ASP A 13 40.42 -9.88 0.74
C ASP A 13 41.65 -10.21 -0.16
N GLU A 14 41.45 -10.17 -1.48
CA GLU A 14 42.48 -10.40 -2.48
C GLU A 14 43.21 -9.11 -2.90
N GLY A 15 42.72 -7.96 -2.44
CA GLY A 15 43.29 -6.64 -2.73
C GLY A 15 42.75 -6.00 -4.02
N ASN A 16 41.64 -6.51 -4.57
CA ASN A 16 41.00 -5.89 -5.73
C ASN A 16 40.20 -4.64 -5.33
N GLU A 17 40.32 -3.61 -6.14
CA GLU A 17 39.51 -2.40 -5.96
C GLU A 17 38.07 -2.58 -6.46
N LEU A 18 37.10 -2.23 -5.61
CA LEU A 18 35.69 -2.35 -5.87
C LEU A 18 35.03 -0.96 -5.72
N HIS A 19 34.12 -0.64 -6.63
CA HIS A 19 33.50 0.69 -6.69
C HIS A 19 32.03 0.61 -6.28
N LEU A 20 31.62 1.44 -5.30
CA LEU A 20 30.22 1.60 -4.91
C LEU A 20 29.78 3.05 -5.20
N PRO A 21 29.24 3.32 -6.41
CA PRO A 21 28.78 4.64 -6.80
C PRO A 21 27.64 5.12 -5.92
N LYS A 22 27.47 6.45 -5.81
CA LYS A 22 26.40 7.07 -5.00
C LYS A 22 24.99 6.58 -5.38
N SER A 23 24.76 6.33 -6.67
CA SER A 23 23.49 5.79 -7.19
C SER A 23 23.20 4.36 -6.74
N GLU A 24 24.22 3.62 -6.30
CA GLU A 24 24.11 2.24 -5.84
C GLU A 24 24.19 2.12 -4.31
N GLN A 25 24.24 3.24 -3.60
CA GLN A 25 24.21 3.33 -2.14
C GLN A 25 22.78 3.53 -1.64
N ILE A 26 22.45 2.90 -0.53
CA ILE A 26 21.20 3.19 0.17
C ILE A 26 21.30 4.60 0.78
N PRO A 27 20.28 5.47 0.67
CA PRO A 27 20.36 6.85 1.14
C PRO A 27 20.74 7.01 2.62
N ALA A 28 20.39 6.03 3.46
CA ALA A 28 20.69 6.01 4.89
C ALA A 28 22.08 5.48 5.24
N ASP A 29 22.80 4.91 4.28
CA ASP A 29 24.13 4.33 4.53
C ASP A 29 25.16 5.39 4.84
N ASN A 30 25.91 5.15 5.90
CA ASN A 30 27.11 5.92 6.27
C ASN A 30 28.30 4.98 6.31
N TYR A 31 29.38 5.32 5.61
CA TYR A 31 30.56 4.48 5.49
C TYR A 31 31.74 5.11 6.20
N HIS A 32 32.50 4.30 6.97
CA HIS A 32 33.70 4.72 7.63
C HIS A 32 34.89 3.87 7.21
N LYS A 33 36.06 4.47 7.26
CA LYS A 33 37.29 3.76 6.89
C LYS A 33 37.54 2.58 7.83
N GLY A 34 37.76 1.40 7.26
CA GLY A 34 38.01 0.17 8.01
C GLY A 34 36.76 -0.65 8.36
N GLU A 35 35.58 -0.21 7.96
CA GLU A 35 34.34 -0.97 8.11
C GLU A 35 34.16 -1.97 6.96
N THR A 36 33.51 -3.09 7.27
CA THR A 36 33.09 -4.09 6.29
C THR A 36 31.73 -3.73 5.73
N VAL A 37 31.60 -3.78 4.41
CA VAL A 37 30.36 -3.47 3.69
C VAL A 37 29.90 -4.71 2.93
N ARG A 38 28.63 -5.07 3.10
CA ARG A 38 27.98 -6.11 2.27
C ARG A 38 27.37 -5.46 1.03
N ALA A 39 27.69 -6.01 -0.12
CA ALA A 39 27.15 -5.56 -1.41
C ALA A 39 27.21 -6.72 -2.41
N ILE A 40 26.52 -6.55 -3.53
CA ILE A 40 26.65 -7.48 -4.66
C ILE A 40 27.46 -6.83 -5.77
N VAL A 41 28.10 -7.66 -6.60
CA VAL A 41 28.65 -7.21 -7.87
C VAL A 41 27.52 -7.00 -8.85
N LYS A 42 27.28 -5.73 -9.25
CA LYS A 42 26.26 -5.39 -10.23
C LYS A 42 26.75 -5.67 -11.65
N GLU A 43 27.92 -5.20 -11.96
CA GLU A 43 28.55 -5.35 -13.27
C GLU A 43 30.07 -5.22 -13.20
N VAL A 44 30.74 -5.73 -14.21
CA VAL A 44 32.17 -5.53 -14.42
C VAL A 44 32.33 -4.77 -15.72
N GLN A 45 32.81 -3.53 -15.64
CA GLN A 45 33.10 -2.67 -16.79
C GLN A 45 34.56 -2.84 -17.22
N ASN A 46 34.82 -2.88 -18.51
CA ASN A 46 36.18 -2.95 -19.05
C ASN A 46 36.56 -1.58 -19.62
N GLU A 47 37.21 -0.76 -18.82
CA GLU A 47 37.74 0.53 -19.22
C GLU A 47 39.27 0.41 -19.50
N ASN A 48 39.69 0.58 -20.74
CA ASN A 48 41.13 0.61 -21.12
C ASN A 48 41.96 -0.60 -20.65
N ASN A 49 41.43 -1.80 -20.79
CA ASN A 49 42.02 -3.05 -20.28
C ASN A 49 42.15 -3.17 -18.77
N ASN A 50 41.49 -2.30 -18.03
CA ASN A 50 41.37 -2.40 -16.58
C ASN A 50 39.93 -2.75 -16.19
N PRO A 51 39.67 -3.89 -15.55
CA PRO A 51 38.32 -4.24 -15.09
C PRO A 51 37.95 -3.32 -13.92
N ARG A 52 36.80 -2.66 -14.06
CA ARG A 52 36.16 -1.85 -12.98
C ARG A 52 34.97 -2.62 -12.46
N ILE A 53 35.05 -3.06 -11.22
CA ILE A 53 33.98 -3.86 -10.58
C ILE A 53 33.04 -2.90 -9.87
N ILE A 54 31.78 -2.86 -10.31
CA ILE A 54 30.73 -2.01 -9.75
C ILE A 54 29.87 -2.81 -8.80
N LEU A 55 29.77 -2.34 -7.57
CA LEU A 55 28.94 -2.90 -6.51
C LEU A 55 27.59 -2.19 -6.44
N SER A 56 26.61 -2.89 -5.87
CA SER A 56 25.28 -2.33 -5.58
C SER A 56 24.75 -2.83 -4.25
N ARG A 57 24.09 -1.89 -3.53
CA ARG A 57 23.25 -2.15 -2.37
C ARG A 57 21.78 -1.80 -2.64
N THR A 58 21.50 -1.17 -3.79
CA THR A 58 20.14 -0.78 -4.21
C THR A 58 19.45 -1.81 -5.09
N SER A 59 20.20 -2.74 -5.70
CA SER A 59 19.65 -3.78 -6.56
C SER A 59 18.68 -4.71 -5.80
N PRO A 60 17.57 -5.14 -6.42
CA PRO A 60 16.71 -6.20 -5.88
C PRO A 60 17.49 -7.49 -5.54
N VAL A 61 18.48 -7.84 -6.34
CA VAL A 61 19.31 -9.02 -6.13
C VAL A 61 20.07 -8.96 -4.80
N PHE A 62 20.42 -7.77 -4.32
CA PHE A 62 21.05 -7.65 -3.00
C PHE A 62 20.14 -8.14 -1.87
N LEU A 63 18.84 -7.78 -1.93
CA LEU A 63 17.86 -8.28 -0.98
C LEU A 63 17.65 -9.79 -1.10
N GLU A 64 17.64 -10.33 -2.32
CA GLU A 64 17.57 -11.79 -2.54
C GLU A 64 18.72 -12.51 -1.86
N ARG A 65 19.95 -12.02 -2.03
CA ARG A 65 21.14 -12.61 -1.40
C ARG A 65 21.14 -12.50 0.12
N LEU A 66 20.60 -11.42 0.67
CA LEU A 66 20.43 -11.30 2.12
C LEU A 66 19.41 -12.31 2.65
N LEU A 67 18.29 -12.50 1.93
CA LEU A 67 17.29 -13.51 2.28
C LEU A 67 17.87 -14.93 2.19
N GLU A 68 18.62 -15.27 1.15
CA GLU A 68 19.31 -16.56 1.02
C GLU A 68 20.26 -16.84 2.20
N ALA A 69 20.97 -15.82 2.67
CA ALA A 69 21.89 -15.95 3.79
C ALA A 69 21.20 -16.12 5.16
N GLU A 70 20.04 -15.49 5.35
CA GLU A 70 19.30 -15.49 6.64
C GLU A 70 18.24 -16.59 6.73
N VAL A 71 17.78 -17.13 5.59
CA VAL A 71 16.70 -18.12 5.49
C VAL A 71 17.25 -19.42 4.89
N PRO A 72 17.62 -20.40 5.72
CA PRO A 72 18.18 -21.68 5.25
C PRO A 72 17.30 -22.39 4.22
N GLU A 73 15.98 -22.30 4.38
CA GLU A 73 15.00 -22.92 3.48
C GLU A 73 15.08 -22.38 2.04
N ILE A 74 15.56 -21.14 1.86
CA ILE A 74 15.84 -20.57 0.54
C ILE A 74 17.16 -21.13 0.00
N GLY A 75 18.20 -21.16 0.84
CA GLY A 75 19.51 -21.73 0.48
C GLY A 75 19.42 -23.21 0.10
N ASP A 76 18.56 -23.97 0.76
CA ASP A 76 18.31 -25.40 0.49
C ASP A 76 17.35 -25.64 -0.71
N GLY A 77 16.82 -24.56 -1.32
CA GLY A 77 15.92 -24.65 -2.47
C GLY A 77 14.49 -25.09 -2.14
N LEU A 78 14.11 -25.10 -0.85
CA LEU A 78 12.75 -25.44 -0.40
C LEU A 78 11.78 -24.27 -0.61
N ILE A 79 12.28 -23.04 -0.56
CA ILE A 79 11.56 -21.80 -0.82
C ILE A 79 12.25 -21.08 -1.98
N THR A 80 11.45 -20.60 -2.92
CA THR A 80 11.93 -19.83 -4.08
C THR A 80 11.43 -18.39 -3.98
N ILE A 81 12.36 -17.43 -4.17
CA ILE A 81 11.99 -16.02 -4.37
C ILE A 81 11.56 -15.87 -5.83
N LYS A 82 10.32 -15.49 -6.06
CA LYS A 82 9.75 -15.36 -7.39
C LYS A 82 9.92 -13.96 -7.96
N ARG A 83 9.71 -12.93 -7.14
CA ARG A 83 9.79 -11.52 -7.53
C ARG A 83 10.17 -10.64 -6.34
N VAL A 84 10.88 -9.57 -6.65
CA VAL A 84 11.25 -8.53 -5.68
C VAL A 84 10.96 -7.16 -6.28
N ALA A 85 10.21 -6.35 -5.56
CA ALA A 85 10.05 -4.93 -5.83
C ALA A 85 10.62 -4.13 -4.66
N ARG A 86 11.44 -3.12 -4.95
CA ARG A 86 12.22 -2.44 -3.92
C ARG A 86 12.31 -0.94 -4.15
N MET A 87 12.10 -0.18 -3.10
CA MET A 87 12.47 1.23 -2.98
C MET A 87 13.57 1.32 -1.92
N PRO A 88 14.85 1.39 -2.33
CA PRO A 88 15.99 1.23 -1.43
C PRO A 88 15.96 2.20 -0.24
N GLY A 89 16.12 1.65 0.96
CA GLY A 89 16.10 2.40 2.21
C GLY A 89 14.71 2.75 2.76
N GLU A 90 13.65 2.46 2.02
CA GLU A 90 12.28 2.78 2.43
C GLU A 90 11.43 1.52 2.63
N ARG A 91 11.14 0.78 1.56
CA ARG A 91 10.30 -0.41 1.60
C ARG A 91 10.58 -1.35 0.44
N ALA A 92 10.35 -2.64 0.68
CA ALA A 92 10.41 -3.68 -0.35
C ALA A 92 9.23 -4.65 -0.19
N LYS A 93 8.85 -5.28 -1.30
CA LYS A 93 7.92 -6.41 -1.33
C LYS A 93 8.61 -7.59 -2.02
N VAL A 94 8.51 -8.76 -1.37
CA VAL A 94 9.15 -9.99 -1.84
C VAL A 94 8.08 -11.07 -1.97
N ALA A 95 7.92 -11.61 -3.16
CA ALA A 95 7.02 -12.73 -3.42
C ALA A 95 7.80 -14.05 -3.36
N VAL A 96 7.38 -14.94 -2.47
CA VAL A 96 8.01 -16.23 -2.22
C VAL A 96 7.02 -17.37 -2.42
N GLU A 97 7.54 -18.55 -2.78
CA GLU A 97 6.76 -19.76 -3.02
C GLU A 97 7.49 -20.97 -2.44
N SER A 98 6.75 -21.92 -1.90
CA SER A 98 7.24 -23.26 -1.60
C SER A 98 6.42 -24.28 -2.37
N TYR A 99 7.09 -25.29 -2.90
CA TYR A 99 6.45 -26.45 -3.52
C TYR A 99 6.09 -27.55 -2.51
N ASP A 100 6.56 -27.42 -1.27
CA ASP A 100 6.17 -28.31 -0.16
C ASP A 100 5.06 -27.64 0.66
N GLU A 101 3.85 -28.21 0.62
CA GLU A 101 2.67 -27.70 1.32
C GLU A 101 2.83 -27.63 2.85
N ARG A 102 3.82 -28.36 3.41
CA ARG A 102 4.13 -28.36 4.84
C ARG A 102 4.95 -27.13 5.26
N ILE A 103 5.49 -26.38 4.31
CA ILE A 103 6.33 -25.21 4.57
C ILE A 103 5.51 -23.95 4.31
N ASP A 104 5.39 -23.12 5.34
CA ASP A 104 4.90 -21.73 5.18
C ASP A 104 6.05 -20.84 4.73
N PRO A 105 6.12 -20.45 3.44
CA PRO A 105 7.25 -19.70 2.94
C PRO A 105 7.33 -18.29 3.52
N VAL A 106 6.19 -17.67 3.84
CA VAL A 106 6.18 -16.33 4.47
C VAL A 106 6.65 -16.42 5.92
N GLY A 107 6.12 -17.34 6.68
CA GLY A 107 6.51 -17.56 8.07
C GLY A 107 8.00 -17.90 8.21
N ALA A 108 8.54 -18.73 7.32
CA ALA A 108 9.96 -19.08 7.29
C ALA A 108 10.86 -17.86 7.00
N CYS A 109 10.50 -17.01 6.03
CA CYS A 109 11.27 -15.81 5.69
C CYS A 109 11.21 -14.75 6.80
N VAL A 110 10.04 -14.56 7.42
CA VAL A 110 9.86 -13.60 8.52
C VAL A 110 10.59 -14.07 9.79
N GLY A 111 10.51 -15.36 10.09
CA GLY A 111 11.06 -15.97 11.29
C GLY A 111 10.24 -15.68 12.54
N VAL A 112 10.57 -16.35 13.64
CA VAL A 112 9.86 -16.21 14.91
C VAL A 112 9.92 -14.76 15.39
N LYS A 113 8.77 -14.12 15.55
CA LYS A 113 8.64 -12.71 15.94
C LYS A 113 9.43 -11.75 15.04
N GLY A 114 9.60 -12.11 13.75
CA GLY A 114 10.33 -11.28 12.79
C GLY A 114 11.85 -11.34 12.90
N SER A 115 12.41 -12.32 13.62
CA SER A 115 13.86 -12.38 13.93
C SER A 115 14.75 -12.37 12.69
N ARG A 116 14.36 -13.07 11.62
CA ARG A 116 15.14 -13.15 10.37
C ARG A 116 15.01 -11.85 9.58
N VAL A 117 13.78 -11.40 9.33
CA VAL A 117 13.54 -10.18 8.55
C VAL A 117 14.10 -8.93 9.22
N HIS A 118 14.08 -8.83 10.55
CA HIS A 118 14.66 -7.68 11.28
C HIS A 118 16.17 -7.54 11.08
N GLY A 119 16.89 -8.65 10.95
CA GLY A 119 18.32 -8.63 10.63
C GLY A 119 18.57 -7.96 9.28
N ILE A 120 17.78 -8.34 8.27
CA ILE A 120 17.86 -7.77 6.92
C ILE A 120 17.41 -6.30 6.90
N VAL A 121 16.31 -5.96 7.56
CA VAL A 121 15.83 -4.56 7.69
C VAL A 121 16.92 -3.65 8.25
N ARG A 122 17.65 -4.13 9.26
CA ARG A 122 18.77 -3.39 9.86
C ARG A 122 19.93 -3.21 8.90
N GLU A 123 20.30 -4.28 8.15
CA GLU A 123 21.35 -4.23 7.13
C GLU A 123 21.01 -3.21 6.02
N LEU A 124 19.72 -3.09 5.68
CA LEU A 124 19.22 -2.18 4.64
C LEU A 124 18.88 -0.77 5.16
N GLY A 125 19.38 -0.37 6.32
CA GLY A 125 19.20 0.99 6.86
C GLY A 125 17.77 1.33 7.28
N GLY A 126 16.97 0.32 7.65
CA GLY A 126 15.57 0.49 8.09
C GLY A 126 14.52 0.26 6.99
N GLU A 127 14.90 -0.29 5.84
CA GLU A 127 13.99 -0.65 4.76
C GLU A 127 12.99 -1.71 5.23
N ASN A 128 11.70 -1.39 5.25
CA ASN A 128 10.66 -2.33 5.63
C ASN A 128 10.44 -3.39 4.55
N ILE A 129 10.33 -4.66 4.94
CA ILE A 129 10.20 -5.78 4.01
C ILE A 129 8.86 -6.47 4.23
N ASP A 130 8.01 -6.45 3.20
CA ASP A 130 6.77 -7.22 3.15
C ASP A 130 7.01 -8.52 2.38
N VAL A 131 6.83 -9.65 3.05
CA VAL A 131 6.92 -10.97 2.42
C VAL A 131 5.53 -11.46 2.05
N ILE A 132 5.36 -11.90 0.81
CA ILE A 132 4.05 -12.22 0.23
C ILE A 132 4.12 -13.62 -0.40
N ASN A 133 3.08 -14.44 -0.19
CA ASN A 133 2.92 -15.70 -0.91
C ASN A 133 2.66 -15.42 -2.39
N TYR A 134 3.55 -15.93 -3.25
CA TYR A 134 3.36 -15.89 -4.69
C TYR A 134 2.19 -16.78 -5.12
N THR A 135 1.56 -16.44 -6.20
CA THR A 135 0.55 -17.25 -6.89
C THR A 135 0.55 -16.90 -8.38
N SER A 136 0.26 -17.87 -9.23
CA SER A 136 0.06 -17.66 -10.66
C SER A 136 -1.29 -17.01 -11.00
N ASN A 137 -2.24 -16.99 -10.06
CA ASN A 137 -3.49 -16.26 -10.22
C ASN A 137 -3.22 -14.76 -10.03
N THR A 138 -3.31 -14.00 -11.11
CA THR A 138 -2.97 -12.57 -11.15
C THR A 138 -3.83 -11.73 -10.20
N GLN A 139 -5.14 -11.99 -10.14
CA GLN A 139 -6.04 -11.25 -9.23
C GLN A 139 -5.64 -11.48 -7.77
N LEU A 140 -5.44 -12.73 -7.39
CA LEU A 140 -5.03 -13.09 -6.03
C LEU A 140 -3.62 -12.55 -5.70
N PHE A 141 -2.72 -12.51 -6.69
CA PHE A 141 -1.39 -11.95 -6.49
C PHE A 141 -1.44 -10.44 -6.26
N ILE A 142 -2.23 -9.69 -7.03
CA ILE A 142 -2.45 -8.27 -6.83
C ILE A 142 -3.09 -8.00 -5.47
N GLN A 143 -4.11 -8.78 -5.08
CA GLN A 143 -4.74 -8.67 -3.78
C GLN A 143 -3.73 -8.84 -2.64
N ARG A 144 -2.88 -9.87 -2.71
CA ARG A 144 -1.81 -10.10 -1.71
C ARG A 144 -0.76 -9.00 -1.71
N ALA A 145 -0.39 -8.50 -2.89
CA ALA A 145 0.59 -7.42 -3.05
C ALA A 145 0.12 -6.08 -2.45
N LEU A 146 -1.19 -5.83 -2.40
CA LEU A 146 -1.78 -4.64 -1.80
C LEU A 146 -1.95 -4.73 -0.27
N SER A 147 -1.63 -5.89 0.34
CA SER A 147 -1.66 -6.01 1.80
C SER A 147 -0.95 -4.81 2.46
N PRO A 148 -1.47 -4.28 3.60
CA PRO A 148 -2.54 -4.83 4.44
C PRO A 148 -3.97 -4.48 4.01
N ALA A 149 -4.16 -3.74 2.90
CA ALA A 149 -5.49 -3.35 2.44
C ALA A 149 -6.33 -4.58 2.02
N LYS A 150 -7.61 -4.54 2.35
CA LYS A 150 -8.59 -5.55 1.96
C LYS A 150 -9.28 -5.13 0.68
N VAL A 151 -9.06 -5.91 -0.36
CA VAL A 151 -9.63 -5.66 -1.69
C VAL A 151 -11.02 -6.30 -1.78
N SER A 152 -12.01 -5.54 -2.27
CA SER A 152 -13.38 -6.02 -2.48
C SER A 152 -13.51 -6.78 -3.80
N SER A 153 -13.02 -6.20 -4.90
CA SER A 153 -13.00 -6.85 -6.22
C SER A 153 -11.87 -6.30 -7.09
N ILE A 154 -11.50 -7.07 -8.12
CA ILE A 154 -10.48 -6.68 -9.09
C ILE A 154 -11.00 -7.00 -10.49
N THR A 155 -10.90 -6.04 -11.39
CA THR A 155 -11.09 -6.23 -12.83
C THR A 155 -9.75 -6.17 -13.53
N LEU A 156 -9.39 -7.21 -14.27
CA LEU A 156 -8.14 -7.30 -15.01
C LEU A 156 -8.31 -6.99 -16.49
N ASP A 157 -7.40 -6.20 -17.01
CA ASP A 157 -7.13 -6.05 -18.43
C ASP A 157 -5.76 -6.66 -18.71
N GLU A 158 -5.76 -7.94 -19.09
CA GLU A 158 -4.53 -8.71 -19.32
C GLU A 158 -3.74 -8.19 -20.53
N GLU A 159 -4.42 -7.66 -21.55
CA GLU A 159 -3.78 -7.16 -22.78
C GLU A 159 -2.93 -5.92 -22.49
N ASN A 160 -3.40 -5.05 -21.61
CA ASN A 160 -2.72 -3.80 -21.25
C ASN A 160 -1.96 -3.88 -19.94
N HIS A 161 -1.88 -5.05 -19.29
CA HIS A 161 -1.29 -5.23 -17.96
C HIS A 161 -1.84 -4.23 -16.93
N LYS A 162 -3.16 -4.08 -16.90
CA LYS A 162 -3.85 -3.12 -16.05
C LYS A 162 -4.83 -3.83 -15.11
N ALA A 163 -4.92 -3.34 -13.88
CA ALA A 163 -5.85 -3.84 -12.88
C ALA A 163 -6.62 -2.67 -12.26
N GLU A 164 -7.92 -2.76 -12.26
CA GLU A 164 -8.82 -1.88 -11.53
C GLU A 164 -9.21 -2.56 -10.23
N VAL A 165 -8.84 -1.95 -9.11
CA VAL A 165 -9.01 -2.50 -7.78
C VAL A 165 -10.04 -1.69 -7.01
N TYR A 166 -11.10 -2.35 -6.58
CA TYR A 166 -12.19 -1.74 -5.84
C TYR A 166 -12.06 -2.06 -4.35
N LEU A 167 -12.08 -1.03 -3.51
CA LEU A 167 -11.91 -1.13 -2.05
C LEU A 167 -12.96 -0.31 -1.33
N GLN A 168 -13.27 -0.72 -0.09
CA GLN A 168 -14.05 0.12 0.81
C GLN A 168 -13.29 1.43 1.08
N PRO A 169 -13.99 2.55 1.32
CA PRO A 169 -13.37 3.87 1.50
C PRO A 169 -12.24 3.89 2.54
N GLU A 170 -12.38 3.16 3.64
CA GLU A 170 -11.40 3.05 4.72
C GLU A 170 -10.13 2.29 4.33
N GLU A 171 -10.21 1.40 3.33
CA GLU A 171 -9.08 0.59 2.86
C GLU A 171 -8.23 1.30 1.81
N VAL A 172 -8.75 2.33 1.14
CA VAL A 172 -8.08 3.05 0.05
C VAL A 172 -6.74 3.63 0.50
N SER A 173 -6.71 4.27 1.68
CA SER A 173 -5.48 4.85 2.22
C SER A 173 -4.40 3.80 2.52
N LEU A 174 -4.82 2.60 2.95
CA LEU A 174 -3.91 1.47 3.19
C LEU A 174 -3.35 0.90 1.87
N ALA A 175 -4.20 0.78 0.84
CA ALA A 175 -3.78 0.32 -0.48
C ALA A 175 -2.74 1.25 -1.12
N ILE A 176 -2.96 2.56 -1.05
CA ILE A 176 -2.04 3.58 -1.56
C ILE A 176 -0.76 3.60 -0.72
N GLY A 177 -0.90 3.62 0.61
CA GLY A 177 0.21 3.73 1.55
C GLY A 177 0.83 5.12 1.61
N LYS A 178 1.77 5.32 2.55
CA LYS A 178 2.48 6.58 2.73
C LYS A 178 3.23 6.95 1.44
N GLY A 179 2.96 8.13 0.89
CA GLY A 179 3.61 8.61 -0.34
C GLY A 179 3.36 7.73 -1.58
N GLY A 180 2.29 6.91 -1.58
CA GLY A 180 1.98 6.00 -2.68
C GLY A 180 2.90 4.78 -2.78
N MET A 181 3.73 4.51 -1.77
CA MET A 181 4.72 3.43 -1.83
C MET A 181 4.10 2.05 -1.93
N ASN A 182 2.99 1.79 -1.21
CA ASN A 182 2.39 0.46 -1.20
C ASN A 182 1.85 0.06 -2.58
N ILE A 183 1.07 0.94 -3.21
CA ILE A 183 0.54 0.69 -4.55
C ILE A 183 1.64 0.64 -5.62
N LYS A 184 2.66 1.51 -5.52
CA LYS A 184 3.78 1.53 -6.46
C LYS A 184 4.58 0.23 -6.40
N LEU A 185 4.91 -0.25 -5.20
CA LEU A 185 5.60 -1.53 -5.02
C LEU A 185 4.75 -2.72 -5.45
N ALA A 186 3.43 -2.69 -5.19
CA ALA A 186 2.51 -3.71 -5.68
C ALA A 186 2.47 -3.75 -7.21
N SER A 187 2.41 -2.59 -7.86
CA SER A 187 2.48 -2.49 -9.33
C SER A 187 3.78 -3.03 -9.89
N MET A 188 4.93 -2.68 -9.29
CA MET A 188 6.24 -3.20 -9.70
C MET A 188 6.33 -4.71 -9.52
N LEU A 189 5.84 -5.24 -8.38
CA LEU A 189 5.92 -6.66 -8.05
C LEU A 189 5.07 -7.52 -8.98
N THR A 190 3.87 -7.04 -9.32
CA THR A 190 2.89 -7.76 -10.14
C THR A 190 3.03 -7.48 -11.63
N GLU A 191 3.84 -6.48 -12.01
CA GLU A 191 4.00 -6.00 -13.40
C GLU A 191 2.68 -5.54 -14.03
N HIS A 192 1.79 -4.98 -13.18
CA HIS A 192 0.52 -4.41 -13.62
C HIS A 192 0.39 -2.97 -13.13
N THR A 193 -0.17 -2.12 -13.97
CA THR A 193 -0.63 -0.80 -13.53
C THR A 193 -1.88 -0.99 -12.67
N ILE A 194 -1.85 -0.55 -11.42
CA ILE A 194 -2.95 -0.72 -10.47
C ILE A 194 -3.64 0.62 -10.28
N ASP A 195 -4.90 0.70 -10.68
CA ASP A 195 -5.79 1.82 -10.41
C ASP A 195 -6.75 1.47 -9.26
N VAL A 196 -6.87 2.36 -8.29
CA VAL A 196 -7.68 2.14 -7.08
C VAL A 196 -8.96 2.95 -7.15
N PHE A 197 -10.09 2.28 -6.97
CA PHE A 197 -11.44 2.85 -6.93
C PHE A 197 -12.10 2.57 -5.59
N ARG A 198 -12.93 3.50 -5.14
CA ARG A 198 -13.80 3.27 -3.99
C ARG A 198 -15.00 2.46 -4.43
N VAL A 199 -15.35 1.44 -3.66
CA VAL A 199 -16.67 0.83 -3.78
C VAL A 199 -17.66 1.87 -3.32
N VAL A 200 -18.38 2.46 -4.26
CA VAL A 200 -19.61 3.15 -3.94
C VAL A 200 -20.59 2.01 -3.67
N SER A 201 -21.03 1.84 -2.43
CA SER A 201 -22.14 0.94 -2.13
C SER A 201 -23.33 1.46 -2.95
N GLU A 202 -23.72 0.73 -3.99
CA GLU A 202 -25.03 0.86 -4.62
C GLU A 202 -26.12 0.41 -3.61
N GLY A 203 -26.17 1.09 -2.50
CA GLY A 203 -27.03 0.81 -1.37
C GLY A 203 -26.97 1.94 -0.36
N ALA A 204 -26.28 3.06 -0.73
CA ALA A 204 -26.30 4.34 -0.04
C ALA A 204 -26.44 5.51 -1.04
N GLU A 205 -27.03 5.30 -2.23
CA GLU A 205 -28.10 6.13 -2.69
C GLU A 205 -29.38 5.58 -2.01
N ASP A 206 -29.46 5.69 -0.73
CA ASP A 206 -30.68 6.20 -0.14
C ASP A 206 -30.90 7.49 -0.88
N GLU A 207 -31.82 7.51 -1.81
CA GLU A 207 -32.29 8.71 -2.48
C GLU A 207 -32.60 9.69 -1.36
N ASP A 208 -31.74 10.71 -1.21
CA ASP A 208 -32.00 11.77 -0.27
C ASP A 208 -33.12 12.56 -0.90
N ILE A 209 -34.34 12.30 -0.42
CA ILE A 209 -35.60 12.82 -1.00
C ILE A 209 -35.65 14.29 -0.64
N TYR A 210 -35.82 15.14 -1.65
CA TYR A 210 -36.00 16.57 -1.41
C TYR A 210 -37.32 16.82 -0.70
N LEU A 211 -37.30 17.76 0.25
CA LEU A 211 -38.51 18.10 1.02
C LEU A 211 -39.68 18.51 0.15
N ASP A 212 -39.43 19.01 -1.06
CA ASP A 212 -40.50 19.41 -1.99
C ASP A 212 -41.35 18.20 -2.46
N GLU A 213 -40.84 16.99 -2.37
CA GLU A 213 -41.58 15.77 -2.73
C GLU A 213 -42.61 15.37 -1.68
N PHE A 214 -42.50 15.92 -0.46
CA PHE A 214 -43.46 15.75 0.63
C PHE A 214 -44.51 16.83 0.69
N SER A 215 -44.68 17.65 -0.35
CA SER A 215 -45.66 18.75 -0.41
C SER A 215 -47.12 18.30 -0.30
N ASP A 216 -47.42 17.01 -0.49
CA ASP A 216 -48.73 16.41 -0.31
C ASP A 216 -49.01 15.99 1.15
N GLU A 217 -47.94 15.83 1.96
CA GLU A 217 -48.04 15.37 3.37
C GLU A 217 -47.60 16.43 4.39
N ILE A 218 -46.71 17.36 3.95
CA ILE A 218 -46.22 18.46 4.79
C ILE A 218 -46.56 19.78 4.14
N ASP A 219 -47.16 20.67 4.92
CA ASP A 219 -47.56 22.02 4.46
C ASP A 219 -46.34 22.77 3.88
N GLN A 220 -46.54 23.41 2.72
CA GLN A 220 -45.49 24.12 1.98
C GLN A 220 -44.75 25.17 2.85
N TRP A 221 -45.45 25.88 3.73
CA TRP A 221 -44.81 26.87 4.60
C TRP A 221 -43.81 26.24 5.60
N ILE A 222 -44.06 25.00 6.04
CA ILE A 222 -43.14 24.23 6.90
C ILE A 222 -41.90 23.84 6.10
N ILE A 223 -42.10 23.34 4.88
CA ILE A 223 -41.01 22.99 3.97
C ILE A 223 -40.13 24.23 3.72
N ASP A 224 -40.73 25.36 3.41
CA ASP A 224 -40.01 26.61 3.15
C ASP A 224 -39.23 27.10 4.38
N SER A 225 -39.80 26.95 5.59
CA SER A 225 -39.13 27.30 6.85
C SER A 225 -37.91 26.43 7.14
N ILE A 226 -38.01 25.13 6.88
CA ILE A 226 -36.90 24.16 7.05
C ILE A 226 -35.82 24.44 6.00
N LYS A 227 -36.17 24.68 4.75
CA LYS A 227 -35.23 25.02 3.67
C LYS A 227 -34.51 26.36 3.95
N ALA A 228 -35.18 27.33 4.57
CA ALA A 228 -34.57 28.61 4.92
C ALA A 228 -33.40 28.48 5.91
N ILE A 229 -33.34 27.42 6.70
CA ILE A 229 -32.22 27.11 7.61
C ILE A 229 -31.17 26.21 6.98
N GLY A 230 -31.28 25.91 5.66
CA GLY A 230 -30.30 25.14 4.91
C GLY A 230 -30.47 23.61 4.93
N LEU A 231 -31.67 23.13 5.24
CA LEU A 231 -32.03 21.71 5.24
C LEU A 231 -32.98 21.43 4.07
N ASP A 232 -32.45 21.04 2.93
CA ASP A 232 -33.21 20.85 1.69
C ASP A 232 -33.75 19.42 1.50
N THR A 233 -33.28 18.46 2.29
CA THR A 233 -33.55 17.03 2.11
C THR A 233 -34.05 16.36 3.38
N ALA A 234 -34.81 15.28 3.20
CA ALA A 234 -35.41 14.51 4.30
C ALA A 234 -34.38 14.00 5.31
N LYS A 235 -33.24 13.48 4.82
CA LYS A 235 -32.14 13.00 5.69
C LYS A 235 -31.44 14.14 6.42
N ALA A 236 -31.27 15.28 5.78
CA ALA A 236 -30.70 16.45 6.44
C ALA A 236 -31.54 16.85 7.64
N VAL A 237 -32.88 16.82 7.50
CA VAL A 237 -33.84 17.10 8.59
C VAL A 237 -33.78 16.02 9.67
N LEU A 238 -33.77 14.74 9.30
CA LEU A 238 -33.73 13.64 10.27
C LEU A 238 -32.43 13.61 11.08
N ASN A 239 -31.32 14.07 10.52
CA ASN A 239 -30.03 14.17 11.18
C ASN A 239 -29.82 15.49 11.95
N ALA A 240 -30.70 16.47 11.78
CA ALA A 240 -30.63 17.74 12.50
C ALA A 240 -31.10 17.60 13.95
N PRO A 241 -30.46 18.32 14.90
CA PRO A 241 -30.96 18.38 16.27
C PRO A 241 -32.40 18.97 16.29
N ARG A 242 -33.32 18.34 17.06
CA ARG A 242 -34.70 18.75 17.17
C ARG A 242 -34.85 20.22 17.60
N GLU A 243 -33.99 20.66 18.54
CA GLU A 243 -33.94 22.03 19.01
C GLU A 243 -33.64 23.04 17.89
N MET A 244 -32.84 22.62 16.88
CA MET A 244 -32.54 23.49 15.74
C MET A 244 -33.75 23.74 14.84
N LEU A 245 -34.63 22.77 14.69
CA LEU A 245 -35.88 22.91 13.93
C LEU A 245 -36.88 23.82 14.65
N ILE A 246 -36.94 23.72 15.98
CA ILE A 246 -37.81 24.57 16.81
C ILE A 246 -37.32 26.02 16.81
N GLU A 247 -36.02 26.24 17.12
CA GLU A 247 -35.49 27.58 17.33
C GLU A 247 -35.20 28.36 16.04
N LYS A 248 -34.69 27.67 15.00
CA LYS A 248 -34.25 28.34 13.77
C LYS A 248 -35.26 28.31 12.64
N ALA A 249 -36.08 27.26 12.54
CA ALA A 249 -37.15 27.18 11.57
C ALA A 249 -38.47 27.78 12.12
N ASP A 250 -38.48 28.20 13.40
CA ASP A 250 -39.63 28.81 14.10
C ASP A 250 -40.88 27.90 14.06
N LEU A 251 -40.66 26.59 14.28
CA LEU A 251 -41.72 25.59 14.27
C LEU A 251 -42.12 25.18 15.70
N GLU A 252 -43.40 24.90 15.90
CA GLU A 252 -43.87 24.35 17.17
C GLU A 252 -43.42 22.90 17.37
N GLU A 253 -43.20 22.47 18.61
CA GLU A 253 -42.71 21.12 18.95
C GLU A 253 -43.56 20.01 18.34
N GLU A 254 -44.91 20.17 18.36
CA GLU A 254 -45.83 19.19 17.78
C GLU A 254 -45.66 19.07 16.27
N THR A 255 -45.46 20.19 15.58
CA THR A 255 -45.20 20.24 14.13
C THR A 255 -43.88 19.58 13.76
N VAL A 256 -42.83 19.81 14.55
CA VAL A 256 -41.52 19.14 14.34
C VAL A 256 -41.63 17.64 14.51
N ASP A 257 -42.35 17.15 15.52
CA ASP A 257 -42.56 15.73 15.75
C ASP A 257 -43.39 15.08 14.62
N GLU A 258 -44.40 15.78 14.09
CA GLU A 258 -45.20 15.32 12.96
C GLU A 258 -44.34 15.20 11.68
N VAL A 259 -43.54 16.22 11.35
CA VAL A 259 -42.63 16.22 10.22
C VAL A 259 -41.60 15.08 10.33
N LEU A 260 -40.98 14.92 11.51
CA LEU A 260 -40.01 13.84 11.72
C LEU A 260 -40.62 12.44 11.59
N ASN A 261 -41.89 12.28 11.98
CA ASN A 261 -42.60 11.00 11.82
C ASN A 261 -42.92 10.70 10.34
N ILE A 262 -43.37 11.72 9.59
CA ILE A 262 -43.66 11.59 8.15
C ILE A 262 -42.35 11.20 7.42
N LEU A 263 -41.26 11.94 7.65
CA LEU A 263 -39.96 11.66 7.00
C LEU A 263 -39.37 10.30 7.39
N LYS A 264 -39.57 9.83 8.64
CA LYS A 264 -39.11 8.50 9.05
C LYS A 264 -39.86 7.36 8.37
N ALA A 265 -41.17 7.53 8.18
CA ALA A 265 -42.00 6.49 7.56
C ALA A 265 -41.61 6.18 6.11
N GLU A 266 -40.98 7.13 5.42
CA GLU A 266 -40.50 6.92 4.05
C GLU A 266 -39.21 6.09 3.99
N PHE A 267 -38.44 6.00 5.08
CA PHE A 267 -37.20 5.26 5.17
C PHE A 267 -37.31 3.92 5.95
N GLU A 268 -38.50 3.56 6.46
CA GLU A 268 -38.79 2.25 7.06
C GLU A 268 -39.38 1.29 6.01
#